data_eeaaa558c64d660c5e025532b78962dc
#
_entry.id   eeaaa558c64d660c5e025532b78962dc
#
_cell.length_a   1.000
_cell.length_b   1.000
_cell.length_c   1.000
_cell.angle_alpha   90.00
_cell.angle_beta   90.00
_cell.angle_gamma   90.00
#
_symmetry.space_group_name_H-M   'P 1'
#
loop_
_entity.id
_entity.type
_entity.pdbx_description
1 polymer ?
#
loop_
_entity_poly.entity_id
_entity_poly.type
_entity_poly.pdbx_seq_one_letter_code
_entity_poly.pdbx_strand_id
1 'polypeptide(L)'
;MHCQRINMKKIAVINGPNLNLLGVREKSIYGDTSFDSYFAGLKSRFENVELTYFQSNCEGSIIDEIHRVGFDVDGIVLNAGAYTHYSIAIADAIRAVKAPVVEVHISNVHSREEYRHV
;
A
#
# COMPACT_ATOMS: atom_id res chain seq x y z
N MET A 1 -24.79 2.71 15.52
CA MET A 1 -24.70 1.84 16.71
C MET A 1 -23.27 1.43 16.97
N HIS A 2 -22.93 1.38 18.20
CA HIS A 2 -21.55 1.10 18.59
C HIS A 2 -21.09 -0.31 18.25
N CYS A 3 -21.97 -1.27 18.29
CA CYS A 3 -21.62 -2.66 18.00
C CYS A 3 -21.10 -2.87 16.60
N GLN A 4 -21.67 -2.15 15.63
CA GLN A 4 -21.26 -2.28 14.24
C GLN A 4 -19.84 -1.74 14.03
N ARG A 5 -19.51 -0.66 14.73
CA ARG A 5 -18.16 -0.10 14.61
C ARG A 5 -17.12 -0.97 15.26
N ILE A 6 -17.47 -1.63 16.37
CA ILE A 6 -16.55 -2.52 17.06
C ILE A 6 -16.14 -3.67 16.16
N ASN A 7 -17.06 -4.10 15.29
CA ASN A 7 -16.80 -5.23 14.40
C ASN A 7 -16.20 -4.85 13.04
N MET A 8 -15.97 -3.55 12.80
CA MET A 8 -15.34 -3.14 11.56
C MET A 8 -13.87 -3.54 11.53
N LYS A 9 -13.46 -4.12 10.41
CA LYS A 9 -12.06 -4.42 10.20
C LYS A 9 -11.32 -3.14 9.81
N LYS A 10 -10.08 -3.04 10.26
CA LYS A 10 -9.22 -1.91 9.95
C LYS A 10 -8.12 -2.37 9.00
N ILE A 11 -8.03 -1.75 7.84
CA ILE A 11 -7.01 -2.08 6.85
C ILE A 11 -6.22 -0.82 6.53
N ALA A 12 -4.91 -0.91 6.67
CA ALA A 12 -4.02 0.18 6.33
C ALA A 12 -3.44 -0.05 4.94
N VAL A 13 -3.54 0.94 4.08
CA VAL A 13 -2.95 0.89 2.74
C VAL A 13 -1.70 1.76 2.75
N ILE A 14 -0.56 1.17 2.45
CA ILE A 14 0.73 1.85 2.46
C ILE A 14 1.33 1.78 1.07
N ASN A 15 1.57 2.93 0.46
CA ASN A 15 2.19 3.04 -0.85
C ASN A 15 3.59 3.62 -0.74
N GLY A 16 4.52 3.03 -1.50
CA GLY A 16 5.92 3.43 -1.52
C GLY A 16 6.25 4.45 -2.59
N PRO A 17 7.54 4.49 -2.99
CA PRO A 17 8.06 5.54 -3.85
C PRO A 17 7.34 5.69 -5.16
N ASN A 18 7.17 6.94 -5.55
CA ASN A 18 6.62 7.35 -6.85
C ASN A 18 5.14 7.04 -7.04
N LEU A 19 4.50 6.40 -6.09
CA LEU A 19 3.07 6.10 -6.22
C LEU A 19 2.21 7.33 -6.01
N ASN A 20 2.80 8.39 -5.47
CA ASN A 20 2.15 9.70 -5.43
C ASN A 20 2.01 10.32 -6.82
N LEU A 21 2.71 9.77 -7.82
CA LEU A 21 2.68 10.30 -9.18
C LEU A 21 1.72 9.55 -10.11
N LEU A 22 0.93 8.65 -9.56
CA LEU A 22 -0.09 7.97 -10.36
C LEU A 22 -1.06 9.00 -10.94
N GLY A 23 -1.37 8.83 -12.23
CA GLY A 23 -2.21 9.77 -12.95
C GLY A 23 -1.45 10.97 -13.51
N VAL A 24 -0.16 11.10 -13.17
CA VAL A 24 0.67 12.20 -13.62
C VAL A 24 1.73 11.75 -14.61
N ARG A 25 2.38 10.63 -14.33
CA ARG A 25 3.47 10.11 -15.17
C ARG A 25 3.07 8.79 -15.82
N GLU A 26 3.64 8.54 -16.99
CA GLU A 26 3.52 7.26 -17.68
C GLU A 26 2.06 6.78 -17.76
N LYS A 27 1.17 7.66 -18.19
CA LYS A 27 -0.26 7.36 -18.24
C LYS A 27 -0.59 6.15 -19.11
N SER A 28 0.21 5.89 -20.13
CA SER A 28 0.01 4.74 -21.00
C SER A 28 0.22 3.42 -20.25
N ILE A 29 0.96 3.44 -19.15
CA ILE A 29 1.28 2.25 -18.38
C ILE A 29 0.41 2.14 -17.14
N TYR A 30 0.25 3.26 -16.42
CA TYR A 30 -0.41 3.26 -15.12
C TYR A 30 -1.81 3.88 -15.14
N GLY A 31 -2.24 4.45 -16.28
CA GLY A 31 -3.55 5.09 -16.39
C GLY A 31 -3.53 6.53 -15.92
N ASP A 32 -4.69 7.17 -16.04
CA ASP A 32 -4.87 8.58 -15.72
C ASP A 32 -5.31 8.83 -14.29
N THR A 33 -5.78 7.81 -13.60
CA THR A 33 -6.42 7.95 -12.30
C THR A 33 -5.36 8.11 -11.21
N SER A 34 -5.46 9.15 -10.42
CA SER A 34 -4.60 9.32 -9.25
C SER A 34 -4.98 8.28 -8.21
N PHE A 35 -4.04 8.01 -7.29
CA PHE A 35 -4.36 7.07 -6.23
C PHE A 35 -5.42 7.64 -5.28
N ASP A 36 -5.43 8.95 -5.07
CA ASP A 36 -6.43 9.56 -4.21
C ASP A 36 -7.85 9.29 -4.71
N SER A 37 -8.06 9.42 -6.03
CA SER A 37 -9.36 9.12 -6.62
C SER A 37 -9.69 7.64 -6.52
N TYR A 38 -8.72 6.80 -6.76
CA TYR A 38 -8.90 5.37 -6.65
C TYR A 38 -9.25 4.96 -5.23
N PHE A 39 -8.56 5.55 -4.25
CA PHE A 39 -8.79 5.24 -2.85
C PHE A 39 -10.19 5.66 -2.39
N ALA A 40 -10.66 6.81 -2.86
CA ALA A 40 -12.02 7.23 -2.56
C ALA A 40 -13.03 6.21 -3.06
N GLY A 41 -12.78 5.63 -4.24
CA GLY A 41 -13.64 4.57 -4.78
C GLY A 41 -13.59 3.31 -3.95
N LEU A 42 -12.41 2.96 -3.44
CA LEU A 42 -12.28 1.81 -2.54
C LEU A 42 -13.08 2.00 -1.27
N LYS A 43 -13.01 3.19 -0.68
CA LYS A 43 -13.75 3.47 0.55
C LYS A 43 -15.27 3.34 0.31
N SER A 44 -15.75 3.79 -0.83
CA SER A 44 -17.14 3.66 -1.17
C SER A 44 -17.55 2.21 -1.38
N ARG A 45 -16.66 1.42 -1.95
CA ARG A 45 -16.94 0.02 -2.26
C ARG A 45 -16.92 -0.87 -1.01
N PHE A 46 -16.11 -0.51 -0.02
CA PHE A 46 -15.95 -1.31 1.19
C PHE A 46 -16.33 -0.51 2.43
N GLU A 47 -17.60 -0.12 2.50
CA GLU A 47 -18.10 0.75 3.57
C GLU A 47 -17.98 0.13 4.95
N ASN A 48 -17.93 -1.18 5.04
CA ASN A 48 -17.85 -1.87 6.32
C ASN A 48 -16.39 -2.13 6.75
N VAL A 49 -15.44 -1.55 6.04
CA VAL A 49 -14.01 -1.66 6.36
C VAL A 49 -13.47 -0.25 6.57
N GLU A 50 -12.74 -0.08 7.67
CA GLU A 50 -12.08 1.20 7.92
C GLU A 50 -10.73 1.20 7.18
N LEU A 51 -10.65 1.98 6.12
CA LEU A 51 -9.45 2.08 5.30
C LEU A 51 -8.67 3.34 5.65
N THR A 52 -7.37 3.18 5.85
CA THR A 52 -6.47 4.33 6.01
C THR A 52 -5.40 4.26 4.94
N TYR A 53 -4.78 5.40 4.65
CA TYR A 53 -3.83 5.51 3.56
C TYR A 53 -2.60 6.30 3.99
N PHE A 54 -1.44 5.80 3.59
CA PHE A 54 -0.16 6.46 3.81
C PHE A 54 0.70 6.24 2.58
N GLN A 55 1.44 7.27 2.18
CA GLN A 55 2.36 7.18 1.05
C GLN A 55 3.66 7.87 1.42
N SER A 56 4.79 7.28 1.06
CA SER A 56 6.08 7.92 1.27
C SER A 56 7.08 7.41 0.24
N ASN A 57 8.02 8.28 -0.09
CA ASN A 57 9.16 7.93 -0.94
C ASN A 57 10.36 7.48 -0.12
N CYS A 58 10.26 7.54 1.21
CA CYS A 58 11.35 7.20 2.11
C CYS A 58 11.16 5.83 2.72
N GLU A 59 12.17 4.98 2.58
CA GLU A 59 12.14 3.64 3.16
C GLU A 59 11.88 3.68 4.67
N GLY A 60 12.59 4.57 5.37
CA GLY A 60 12.43 4.68 6.82
C GLY A 60 11.02 5.08 7.24
N SER A 61 10.40 5.97 6.48
CA SER A 61 9.04 6.40 6.78
C SER A 61 8.04 5.26 6.59
N ILE A 62 8.28 4.42 5.58
CA ILE A 62 7.42 3.25 5.33
C ILE A 62 7.56 2.27 6.49
N ILE A 63 8.79 2.02 6.94
CA ILE A 63 9.05 1.15 8.07
C ILE A 63 8.37 1.66 9.33
N ASP A 64 8.51 2.97 9.60
CA ASP A 64 7.88 3.58 10.76
C ASP A 64 6.37 3.44 10.72
N GLU A 65 5.79 3.59 9.54
CA GLU A 65 4.35 3.45 9.40
C GLU A 65 3.90 2.00 9.62
N ILE A 66 4.66 1.03 9.11
CA ILE A 66 4.37 -0.38 9.37
C ILE A 66 4.37 -0.64 10.87
N HIS A 67 5.37 -0.11 11.57
CA HIS A 67 5.43 -0.27 13.03
C HIS A 67 4.24 0.39 13.71
N ARG A 68 3.88 1.59 13.26
CA ARG A 68 2.83 2.36 13.89
C ARG A 68 1.47 1.68 13.80
N VAL A 69 1.16 1.10 12.64
CA VAL A 69 -0.16 0.49 12.44
C VAL A 69 -0.17 -1.02 12.65
N GLY A 70 0.98 -1.66 12.61
CA GLY A 70 1.08 -3.13 12.54
C GLY A 70 0.54 -3.87 13.74
N PHE A 71 0.33 -3.21 14.86
CA PHE A 71 -0.27 -3.82 16.05
C PHE A 71 -1.67 -3.31 16.32
N ASP A 72 -2.19 -2.44 15.45
CA ASP A 72 -3.48 -1.79 15.62
C ASP A 72 -4.50 -2.20 14.56
N VAL A 73 -4.04 -2.48 13.35
CA VAL A 73 -4.95 -2.82 12.25
C VAL A 73 -5.08 -4.32 12.09
N ASP A 74 -6.10 -4.73 11.36
CA ASP A 74 -6.36 -6.15 11.06
C ASP A 74 -5.55 -6.64 9.87
N GLY A 75 -5.09 -5.74 9.04
CA GLY A 75 -4.25 -6.08 7.90
C GLY A 75 -3.63 -4.86 7.27
N ILE A 76 -2.54 -5.08 6.54
CA ILE A 76 -1.84 -4.04 5.80
C ILE A 76 -1.76 -4.46 4.34
N VAL A 77 -2.13 -3.55 3.44
CA VAL A 77 -1.93 -3.72 2.00
C VAL A 77 -0.76 -2.84 1.63
N LEU A 78 0.35 -3.44 1.22
CA LEU A 78 1.59 -2.73 0.97
C LEU A 78 1.97 -2.77 -0.50
N ASN A 79 2.19 -1.61 -1.08
CA ASN A 79 2.82 -1.50 -2.39
C ASN A 79 4.11 -0.74 -2.19
N ALA A 80 5.20 -1.46 -1.99
CA ALA A 80 6.48 -0.86 -1.66
C ALA A 80 7.20 -0.27 -2.87
N GLY A 81 6.63 -0.41 -4.06
CA GLY A 81 7.27 0.09 -5.27
C GLY A 81 8.61 -0.59 -5.49
N ALA A 82 9.63 0.19 -5.81
CA ALA A 82 10.96 -0.37 -6.07
C ALA A 82 11.55 -1.11 -4.88
N TYR A 83 11.16 -0.75 -3.66
CA TYR A 83 11.69 -1.40 -2.47
C TYR A 83 11.27 -2.85 -2.34
N THR A 84 10.23 -3.27 -3.02
CA THR A 84 9.80 -4.67 -3.02
C THR A 84 10.94 -5.61 -3.35
N HIS A 85 11.84 -5.18 -4.25
CA HIS A 85 12.92 -6.04 -4.73
C HIS A 85 14.22 -5.90 -3.95
N TYR A 86 14.37 -4.84 -3.17
CA TYR A 86 15.66 -4.50 -2.60
C TYR A 86 15.67 -4.32 -1.09
N SER A 87 14.55 -4.04 -0.47
CA SER A 87 14.56 -3.65 0.93
C SER A 87 14.44 -4.83 1.87
N ILE A 88 15.57 -5.20 2.45
CA ILE A 88 15.61 -6.19 3.52
C ILE A 88 14.97 -5.60 4.78
N ALA A 89 15.15 -4.28 4.99
CA ALA A 89 14.61 -3.61 6.17
C ALA A 89 13.08 -3.60 6.18
N ILE A 90 12.44 -3.37 5.02
CA ILE A 90 10.98 -3.43 4.95
C ILE A 90 10.50 -4.87 5.18
N ALA A 91 11.19 -5.86 4.59
CA ALA A 91 10.84 -7.25 4.81
C ALA A 91 10.91 -7.63 6.28
N ASP A 92 11.92 -7.11 6.98
CA ASP A 92 12.06 -7.37 8.39
C ASP A 92 10.95 -6.70 9.20
N ALA A 93 10.58 -5.48 8.83
CA ALA A 93 9.48 -4.76 9.50
C ALA A 93 8.17 -5.53 9.36
N ILE A 94 7.91 -6.10 8.17
CA ILE A 94 6.72 -6.90 7.93
C ILE A 94 6.65 -8.08 8.89
N ARG A 95 7.78 -8.74 9.11
CA ARG A 95 7.82 -9.89 10.01
C ARG A 95 7.71 -9.51 11.48
N ALA A 96 8.06 -8.27 11.81
CA ALA A 96 8.09 -7.81 13.19
C ALA A 96 6.73 -7.44 13.75
N VAL A 97 5.74 -7.16 12.90
CA VAL A 97 4.43 -6.71 13.34
C VAL A 97 3.43 -7.85 13.37
N LYS A 98 2.32 -7.62 14.09
CA LYS A 98 1.30 -8.64 14.27
C LYS A 98 0.37 -8.76 13.08
N ALA A 99 0.03 -7.64 12.44
CA ALA A 99 -0.92 -7.64 11.33
C ALA A 99 -0.33 -8.36 10.12
N PRO A 100 -1.13 -9.19 9.43
CA PRO A 100 -0.69 -9.77 8.16
C PRO A 100 -0.52 -8.68 7.11
N VAL A 101 0.48 -8.86 6.26
CA VAL A 101 0.80 -7.89 5.21
C VAL A 101 0.66 -8.58 3.86
N VAL A 102 -0.16 -7.98 3.00
CA VAL A 102 -0.31 -8.43 1.61
C VAL A 102 0.40 -7.44 0.72
N GLU A 103 1.36 -7.92 -0.04
CA GLU A 103 2.09 -7.08 -0.98
C GLU A 103 1.38 -7.07 -2.32
N VAL A 104 1.22 -5.89 -2.90
CA VAL A 104 0.57 -5.73 -4.19
C VAL A 104 1.44 -4.89 -5.11
N HIS A 105 1.23 -5.06 -6.41
CA HIS A 105 1.91 -4.30 -7.45
C HIS A 105 0.88 -3.79 -8.43
N ILE A 106 0.98 -2.52 -8.79
CA ILE A 106 0.04 -1.93 -9.74
C ILE A 106 0.67 -1.64 -11.10
N SER A 107 1.95 -1.94 -11.26
CA SER A 107 2.61 -1.74 -12.54
C SER A 107 2.34 -2.90 -13.49
N ASN A 108 2.32 -2.59 -14.80
CA ASN A 108 2.19 -3.61 -15.84
C ASN A 108 3.51 -4.34 -15.98
N VAL A 109 3.52 -5.62 -15.67
CA VAL A 109 4.74 -6.45 -15.74
C VAL A 109 5.36 -6.45 -17.12
N HIS A 110 4.55 -6.46 -18.15
CA HIS A 110 5.03 -6.52 -19.54
C HIS A 110 5.69 -5.23 -20.00
N SER A 111 5.50 -4.14 -19.28
CA SER A 111 6.08 -2.85 -19.61
C SER A 111 7.39 -2.59 -18.89
N ARG A 112 7.84 -3.53 -18.08
CA ARG A 112 9.09 -3.37 -17.32
C ARG A 112 10.29 -3.70 -18.18
N GLU A 113 11.43 -3.17 -17.78
CA GLU A 113 12.69 -3.49 -18.43
C GLU A 113 13.03 -4.96 -18.24
N GLU A 114 13.74 -5.53 -19.22
CA GLU A 114 14.04 -6.96 -19.20
C GLU A 114 14.76 -7.41 -17.95
N TYR A 115 15.68 -6.61 -17.42
CA TYR A 115 16.45 -7.04 -16.26
C TYR A 115 15.56 -7.30 -15.02
N ARG A 116 14.35 -6.79 -15.04
CA ARG A 116 13.41 -7.02 -13.93
C ARG A 116 12.69 -8.34 -14.03
N HIS A 117 12.82 -9.00 -15.14
CA HIS A 117 12.21 -10.31 -15.34
C HIS A 117 13.11 -11.45 -14.90
N VAL A 118 14.32 -11.13 -14.49
CA VAL A 118 15.30 -12.15 -14.10
C VAL A 118 15.27 -12.38 -12.63
#